data_8a155195de3dcdec53d99775b66b4ac1
#
_entry.id   8a155195de3dcdec53d99775b66b4ac1
#
_cell.length_a   1.000
_cell.length_b   1.000
_cell.length_c   1.000
_cell.angle_alpha   90.00
_cell.angle_beta   90.00
_cell.angle_gamma   90.00
#
_symmetry.space_group_name_H-M   'P 1'
#
loop_
_entity.id
_entity.type
_entity.pdbx_description
1 polymer ?
#
loop_
_entity_poly.entity_id
_entity_poly.type
_entity_poly.pdbx_seq_one_letter_code
_entity_poly.pdbx_strand_id
1 'polypeptide(L)'
;HTTATFLEAYSALAATDLDIADHAHEQARRVYEAINHLWLEDRGIFALREHGGGGLDRRADSATLALIGAHRAYNEIAEVDDYRLDQLDSHTHTIIKALWHDPEESEIAGLFRYEGDGWRQAHQDHEKIWTVSTGWGANAAAQLGALLADHDDERAVEAAARARELLELVFPGGVLCEDTSYLPEQFFDTGEPDSATPLGWPHALRLATVALMDERGVLYAAHKIAAD
;
A
#
# COMPACT_ATOMS: atom_id res chain seq x y z
N HIS A 1 1.92 -9.74 -5.16
CA HIS A 1 0.52 -9.38 -5.41
C HIS A 1 -0.38 -10.60 -5.40
N THR A 2 -0.14 -11.64 -6.24
CA THR A 2 -1.00 -12.82 -6.32
C THR A 2 -1.19 -13.53 -4.96
N THR A 3 -0.11 -13.70 -4.18
CA THR A 3 -0.17 -14.31 -2.85
C THR A 3 -1.02 -13.49 -1.88
N ALA A 4 -0.90 -12.15 -1.91
CA ALA A 4 -1.73 -11.24 -1.13
C ALA A 4 -3.22 -11.42 -1.48
N THR A 5 -3.57 -11.46 -2.77
CA THR A 5 -4.94 -11.66 -3.23
C THR A 5 -5.52 -13.01 -2.77
N PHE A 6 -4.72 -14.08 -2.75
CA PHE A 6 -5.17 -15.36 -2.21
C PHE A 6 -5.40 -15.33 -0.70
N LEU A 7 -4.49 -14.68 0.06
CA LEU A 7 -4.69 -14.51 1.50
C LEU A 7 -5.99 -13.77 1.79
N GLU A 8 -6.20 -12.63 1.14
CA GLU A 8 -7.40 -11.81 1.30
C GLU A 8 -8.68 -12.58 0.93
N ALA A 9 -8.68 -13.25 -0.24
CA ALA A 9 -9.84 -14.01 -0.70
C ALA A 9 -10.20 -15.18 0.23
N TYR A 10 -9.21 -15.96 0.67
CA TYR A 10 -9.45 -17.05 1.59
C TYR A 10 -9.89 -16.55 2.97
N SER A 11 -9.33 -15.44 3.45
CA SER A 11 -9.76 -14.83 4.72
C SER A 11 -11.21 -14.34 4.64
N ALA A 12 -11.58 -13.67 3.55
CA ALA A 12 -12.95 -13.24 3.34
C ALA A 12 -13.94 -14.42 3.26
N LEU A 13 -13.58 -15.53 2.60
CA LEU A 13 -14.40 -16.73 2.56
C LEU A 13 -14.49 -17.43 3.92
N ALA A 14 -13.41 -17.45 4.69
CA ALA A 14 -13.35 -18.05 6.03
C ALA A 14 -14.23 -17.30 7.03
N ALA A 15 -14.46 -16.00 6.83
CA ALA A 15 -15.31 -15.17 7.66
C ALA A 15 -16.82 -15.32 7.35
N THR A 16 -17.21 -16.21 6.44
CA THR A 16 -18.61 -16.46 6.07
C THR A 16 -19.19 -17.68 6.77
N ASP A 17 -20.52 -17.82 6.75
CA ASP A 17 -21.25 -19.02 7.23
C ASP A 17 -21.42 -20.10 6.13
N LEU A 18 -20.60 -20.08 5.08
CA LEU A 18 -20.67 -21.04 3.97
C LEU A 18 -19.98 -22.36 4.33
N ASP A 19 -20.45 -23.47 3.77
CA ASP A 19 -19.85 -24.80 3.99
C ASP A 19 -18.35 -24.90 3.63
N ILE A 20 -17.85 -23.92 2.86
CA ILE A 20 -16.43 -23.83 2.46
C ILE A 20 -15.56 -23.09 3.49
N ALA A 21 -16.13 -22.45 4.51
CA ALA A 21 -15.40 -21.57 5.45
C ALA A 21 -14.22 -22.25 6.13
N ASP A 22 -14.39 -23.48 6.66
CA ASP A 22 -13.31 -24.24 7.31
C ASP A 22 -12.15 -24.54 6.34
N HIS A 23 -12.47 -24.91 5.09
CA HIS A 23 -11.46 -25.13 4.07
C HIS A 23 -10.73 -23.82 3.71
N ALA A 24 -11.46 -22.74 3.58
CA ALA A 24 -10.89 -21.42 3.29
C ALA A 24 -9.96 -20.95 4.43
N HIS A 25 -10.34 -21.17 5.68
CA HIS A 25 -9.51 -20.86 6.86
C HIS A 25 -8.17 -21.61 6.80
N GLU A 26 -8.20 -22.93 6.53
CA GLU A 26 -6.96 -23.70 6.39
C GLU A 26 -6.08 -23.21 5.22
N GLN A 27 -6.68 -22.80 4.09
CA GLN A 27 -5.91 -22.24 2.96
C GLN A 27 -5.34 -20.86 3.31
N ALA A 28 -6.11 -19.98 3.99
CA ALA A 28 -5.63 -18.69 4.46
C ALA A 28 -4.40 -18.85 5.36
N ARG A 29 -4.45 -19.77 6.33
CA ARG A 29 -3.34 -20.08 7.23
C ARG A 29 -2.09 -20.53 6.46
N ARG A 30 -2.24 -21.41 5.48
CA ARG A 30 -1.13 -21.88 4.63
C ARG A 30 -0.49 -20.76 3.82
N VAL A 31 -1.30 -19.87 3.26
CA VAL A 31 -0.80 -18.71 2.51
C VAL A 31 -0.09 -17.74 3.45
N TYR A 32 -0.66 -17.47 4.63
CA TYR A 32 -0.04 -16.62 5.67
C TYR A 32 1.34 -17.15 6.08
N GLU A 33 1.47 -18.46 6.35
CA GLU A 33 2.74 -19.09 6.67
C GLU A 33 3.75 -19.02 5.50
N ALA A 34 3.29 -19.24 4.27
CA ALA A 34 4.14 -19.23 3.08
C ALA A 34 4.73 -17.83 2.78
N ILE A 35 4.04 -16.74 3.19
CA ILE A 35 4.54 -15.38 3.04
C ILE A 35 5.85 -15.16 3.80
N ASN A 36 6.11 -15.89 4.90
CA ASN A 36 7.37 -15.81 5.64
C ASN A 36 8.61 -16.06 4.77
N HIS A 37 8.46 -16.92 3.76
CA HIS A 37 9.54 -17.23 2.83
C HIS A 37 9.97 -16.02 1.97
N LEU A 38 9.11 -15.03 1.83
CA LEU A 38 9.39 -13.82 1.04
C LEU A 38 10.06 -12.71 1.85
N TRP A 39 10.21 -12.87 3.18
CA TRP A 39 10.81 -11.85 4.03
C TRP A 39 12.32 -11.71 3.79
N LEU A 40 12.76 -10.49 3.54
CA LEU A 40 14.16 -10.10 3.39
C LEU A 40 14.59 -9.32 4.63
N GLU A 41 15.09 -10.03 5.64
CA GLU A 41 15.47 -9.48 6.93
C GLU A 41 16.43 -8.30 6.82
N ASP A 42 17.43 -8.40 5.95
CA ASP A 42 18.47 -7.40 5.75
C ASP A 42 17.96 -6.15 4.99
N ARG A 43 16.77 -6.22 4.39
CA ARG A 43 16.11 -5.09 3.73
C ARG A 43 14.88 -4.58 4.48
N GLY A 44 14.32 -5.35 5.39
CA GLY A 44 13.09 -5.04 6.09
C GLY A 44 11.86 -5.00 5.17
N ILE A 45 11.84 -5.82 4.10
CA ILE A 45 10.73 -5.88 3.13
C ILE A 45 10.37 -7.31 2.74
N PHE A 46 9.16 -7.51 2.27
CA PHE A 46 8.76 -8.73 1.56
C PHE A 46 9.13 -8.61 0.07
N ALA A 47 9.80 -9.63 -0.45
CA ALA A 47 10.11 -9.73 -1.87
C ALA A 47 8.84 -9.83 -2.72
N LEU A 48 8.86 -9.22 -3.91
CA LEU A 48 7.74 -9.32 -4.86
C LEU A 48 7.49 -10.78 -5.29
N ARG A 49 8.57 -11.55 -5.44
CA ARG A 49 8.53 -12.95 -5.93
C ARG A 49 9.82 -13.70 -5.65
N GLU A 50 9.72 -15.02 -5.75
CA GLU A 50 10.86 -15.91 -5.92
C GLU A 50 11.09 -16.17 -7.41
N HIS A 51 12.35 -16.17 -7.84
CA HIS A 51 12.76 -16.54 -9.19
C HIS A 51 12.92 -18.05 -9.31
N GLY A 52 12.79 -18.60 -10.52
CA GLY A 52 12.95 -20.02 -10.81
C GLY A 52 14.36 -20.60 -10.57
N GLY A 53 14.97 -20.29 -9.47
CA GLY A 53 16.29 -20.75 -9.01
C GLY A 53 16.46 -20.53 -7.51
N GLY A 54 15.36 -20.18 -6.81
CA GLY A 54 15.33 -19.95 -5.35
C GLY A 54 15.82 -18.58 -4.91
N GLY A 55 16.12 -17.66 -5.82
CA GLY A 55 16.48 -16.28 -5.48
C GLY A 55 15.26 -15.38 -5.35
N LEU A 56 15.23 -14.51 -4.30
CA LEU A 56 14.16 -13.54 -4.11
C LEU A 56 14.45 -12.24 -4.87
N ASP A 57 13.40 -11.63 -5.44
CA ASP A 57 13.49 -10.29 -6.03
C ASP A 57 13.65 -9.27 -4.89
N ARG A 58 14.80 -8.62 -4.85
CA ARG A 58 15.19 -7.77 -3.71
C ARG A 58 14.80 -6.30 -3.88
N ARG A 59 14.22 -5.92 -5.02
CA ARG A 59 13.84 -4.53 -5.28
C ARG A 59 12.63 -4.13 -4.45
N ALA A 60 12.60 -2.88 -4.01
CA ALA A 60 11.36 -2.29 -3.53
C ALA A 60 10.37 -2.19 -4.70
N ASP A 61 9.13 -2.60 -4.48
CA ASP A 61 8.06 -2.59 -5.49
C ASP A 61 6.72 -2.27 -4.80
N SER A 62 6.05 -1.23 -5.28
CA SER A 62 4.81 -0.75 -4.68
C SER A 62 3.68 -1.78 -4.68
N ALA A 63 3.70 -2.75 -5.62
CA ALA A 63 2.69 -3.81 -5.66
C ALA A 63 2.76 -4.74 -4.43
N THR A 64 3.89 -4.78 -3.71
CA THR A 64 4.02 -5.56 -2.46
C THR A 64 3.24 -4.97 -1.30
N LEU A 65 2.88 -3.69 -1.37
CA LEU A 65 2.05 -3.00 -0.36
C LEU A 65 0.64 -3.61 -0.24
N ALA A 66 0.16 -4.34 -1.25
CA ALA A 66 -1.08 -5.10 -1.17
C ALA A 66 -1.08 -6.17 -0.06
N LEU A 67 0.10 -6.58 0.45
CA LEU A 67 0.20 -7.52 1.57
C LEU A 67 -0.45 -6.99 2.85
N ILE A 68 -0.47 -5.68 3.06
CA ILE A 68 -0.99 -5.08 4.30
C ILE A 68 -2.50 -5.33 4.42
N GLY A 69 -3.27 -5.02 3.39
CA GLY A 69 -4.71 -5.29 3.37
C GLY A 69 -5.04 -6.77 3.51
N ALA A 70 -4.22 -7.64 2.90
CA ALA A 70 -4.38 -9.09 3.02
C ALA A 70 -4.16 -9.60 4.47
N HIS A 71 -3.18 -9.04 5.20
CA HIS A 71 -2.97 -9.39 6.60
C HIS A 71 -4.06 -8.84 7.51
N ARG A 72 -4.55 -7.63 7.23
CA ARG A 72 -5.72 -7.10 7.95
C ARG A 72 -6.95 -7.98 7.75
N ALA A 73 -7.22 -8.44 6.52
CA ALA A 73 -8.30 -9.39 6.27
C ALA A 73 -8.08 -10.74 7.00
N TYR A 74 -6.84 -11.20 7.10
CA TYR A 74 -6.50 -12.40 7.87
C TYR A 74 -6.76 -12.22 9.37
N ASN A 75 -6.50 -11.03 9.91
CA ASN A 75 -6.73 -10.71 11.32
C ASN A 75 -8.19 -10.83 11.75
N GLU A 76 -9.14 -10.78 10.82
CA GLU A 76 -10.57 -11.01 11.09
C GLU A 76 -10.89 -12.50 11.42
N ILE A 77 -10.03 -13.43 11.06
CA ILE A 77 -10.23 -14.87 11.24
C ILE A 77 -9.18 -15.54 12.14
N ALA A 78 -8.00 -14.94 12.26
CA ALA A 78 -6.92 -15.41 13.13
C ALA A 78 -5.98 -14.25 13.43
N GLU A 79 -5.58 -14.13 14.69
CA GLU A 79 -4.71 -13.05 15.17
C GLU A 79 -3.37 -13.01 14.43
N VAL A 80 -2.97 -11.83 13.98
CA VAL A 80 -1.64 -11.54 13.44
C VAL A 80 -0.70 -11.28 14.61
N ASP A 81 0.39 -12.04 14.72
CA ASP A 81 1.33 -11.93 15.83
C ASP A 81 2.21 -10.67 15.76
N ASP A 82 2.78 -10.25 16.90
CA ASP A 82 3.60 -9.05 17.04
C ASP A 82 4.79 -9.02 16.08
N TYR A 83 5.44 -10.17 15.84
CA TYR A 83 6.57 -10.26 14.93
C TYR A 83 6.14 -9.95 13.49
N ARG A 84 4.96 -10.42 13.09
CA ARG A 84 4.41 -10.09 11.78
C ARG A 84 3.97 -8.63 11.70
N LEU A 85 3.42 -8.04 12.76
CA LEU A 85 3.12 -6.61 12.81
C LEU A 85 4.38 -5.77 12.60
N ASP A 86 5.49 -6.13 13.24
CA ASP A 86 6.79 -5.47 13.05
C ASP A 86 7.29 -5.60 11.61
N GLN A 87 7.13 -6.77 10.99
CA GLN A 87 7.48 -6.97 9.58
C GLN A 87 6.63 -6.11 8.64
N LEU A 88 5.32 -6.00 8.87
CA LEU A 88 4.40 -5.21 8.05
C LEU A 88 4.67 -3.71 8.18
N ASP A 89 4.95 -3.25 9.39
CA ASP A 89 5.35 -1.87 9.67
C ASP A 89 6.66 -1.52 8.97
N SER A 90 7.71 -2.32 9.19
CA SER A 90 8.99 -2.17 8.51
C SER A 90 8.86 -2.17 6.99
N HIS A 91 8.08 -3.11 6.45
CA HIS A 91 7.84 -3.23 5.01
C HIS A 91 7.18 -1.97 4.44
N THR A 92 6.10 -1.51 5.05
CA THR A 92 5.35 -0.34 4.59
C THR A 92 6.23 0.90 4.61
N HIS A 93 6.92 1.15 5.73
CA HIS A 93 7.83 2.28 5.88
C HIS A 93 8.97 2.23 4.85
N THR A 94 9.62 1.08 4.71
CA THR A 94 10.78 0.92 3.82
C THR A 94 10.39 1.04 2.34
N ILE A 95 9.27 0.45 1.90
CA ILE A 95 8.81 0.57 0.52
C ILE A 95 8.44 2.03 0.19
N ILE A 96 7.65 2.68 1.04
CA ILE A 96 7.27 4.09 0.82
C ILE A 96 8.52 4.97 0.75
N LYS A 97 9.46 4.81 1.68
CA LYS A 97 10.71 5.57 1.71
C LYS A 97 11.59 5.32 0.48
N ALA A 98 11.73 4.07 0.05
CA ALA A 98 12.59 3.70 -1.08
C ALA A 98 12.04 4.18 -2.43
N LEU A 99 10.72 4.30 -2.55
CA LEU A 99 10.04 4.72 -3.78
C LEU A 99 9.59 6.19 -3.75
N TRP A 100 9.85 6.91 -2.65
CA TRP A 100 9.49 8.31 -2.53
C TRP A 100 10.33 9.18 -3.46
N HIS A 101 9.65 9.97 -4.27
CA HIS A 101 10.28 11.02 -5.05
C HIS A 101 10.26 12.33 -4.24
N ASP A 102 11.44 12.91 -4.01
CA ASP A 102 11.59 14.12 -3.23
C ASP A 102 11.09 15.34 -4.01
N PRO A 103 10.10 16.08 -3.49
CA PRO A 103 9.61 17.30 -4.14
C PRO A 103 10.65 18.42 -4.19
N GLU A 104 11.76 18.34 -3.45
CA GLU A 104 12.88 19.29 -3.57
C GLU A 104 13.66 19.09 -4.89
N GLU A 105 13.57 17.91 -5.49
CA GLU A 105 14.22 17.55 -6.75
C GLU A 105 13.30 17.70 -7.97
N SER A 106 11.99 17.91 -7.76
CA SER A 106 11.01 18.04 -8.83
C SER A 106 9.83 18.94 -8.41
N GLU A 107 8.95 19.26 -9.38
CA GLU A 107 7.76 20.08 -9.13
C GLU A 107 6.64 19.32 -8.43
N ILE A 108 6.73 17.98 -8.37
CA ILE A 108 5.70 17.12 -7.79
C ILE A 108 6.29 16.03 -6.90
N ALA A 109 5.48 15.49 -6.00
CA ALA A 109 5.82 14.41 -5.10
C ALA A 109 4.95 13.17 -5.36
N GLY A 110 5.46 11.98 -5.04
CA GLY A 110 4.72 10.73 -5.13
C GLY A 110 5.62 9.51 -5.11
N LEU A 111 5.07 8.35 -5.41
CA LEU A 111 5.82 7.11 -5.42
C LEU A 111 6.13 6.63 -6.83
N PHE A 112 7.36 6.16 -7.03
CA PHE A 112 7.74 5.34 -8.19
C PHE A 112 7.02 3.98 -8.12
N ARG A 113 7.02 3.25 -9.23
CA ARG A 113 6.42 1.91 -9.28
C ARG A 113 7.30 0.87 -8.59
N TYR A 114 8.57 0.83 -8.94
CA TYR A 114 9.60 -0.02 -8.31
C TYR A 114 11.00 0.55 -8.57
N GLU A 115 11.97 0.16 -7.76
CA GLU A 115 13.37 0.55 -7.90
C GLU A 115 13.91 0.22 -9.31
N GLY A 116 14.39 1.23 -10.03
CA GLY A 116 14.96 1.10 -11.38
C GLY A 116 13.90 0.96 -12.48
N ASP A 117 12.68 1.52 -12.29
CA ASP A 117 11.64 1.53 -13.31
C ASP A 117 11.95 2.49 -14.47
N GLY A 118 12.60 1.98 -15.50
CA GLY A 118 12.88 2.73 -16.74
C GLY A 118 11.71 2.82 -17.72
N TRP A 119 10.50 2.41 -17.35
CA TRP A 119 9.36 2.39 -18.25
C TRP A 119 8.95 3.81 -18.68
N ARG A 120 9.08 4.11 -19.99
CA ARG A 120 8.74 5.40 -20.59
C ARG A 120 9.40 6.60 -19.89
N GLN A 121 10.58 6.41 -19.30
CA GLN A 121 11.34 7.44 -18.58
C GLN A 121 11.65 8.67 -19.46
N ALA A 122 11.74 8.47 -20.79
CA ALA A 122 11.97 9.50 -21.79
C ALA A 122 13.27 10.31 -21.57
N HIS A 123 13.15 11.58 -21.20
CA HIS A 123 14.27 12.51 -21.08
C HIS A 123 14.67 12.86 -19.66
N GLN A 124 13.92 12.36 -18.67
CA GLN A 124 14.22 12.61 -17.26
C GLN A 124 15.21 11.58 -16.71
N ASP A 125 15.97 11.98 -15.71
CA ASP A 125 16.98 11.13 -15.07
C ASP A 125 16.38 10.17 -14.04
N HIS A 126 15.19 10.49 -13.51
CA HIS A 126 14.50 9.72 -12.48
C HIS A 126 13.38 8.85 -13.07
N GLU A 127 12.93 7.87 -12.30
CA GLU A 127 11.72 7.10 -12.59
C GLU A 127 10.50 8.03 -12.59
N LYS A 128 9.44 7.62 -13.27
CA LYS A 128 8.17 8.35 -13.25
C LYS A 128 7.40 8.10 -11.97
N ILE A 129 6.69 9.13 -11.53
CA ILE A 129 5.72 9.02 -10.45
C ILE A 129 4.47 8.32 -10.98
N TRP A 130 4.00 7.34 -10.21
CA TRP A 130 2.81 6.57 -10.55
C TRP A 130 1.67 6.89 -9.56
N THR A 131 0.55 7.32 -10.07
CA THR A 131 -0.62 7.62 -9.23
C THR A 131 -1.16 6.37 -8.54
N VAL A 132 -1.10 5.21 -9.21
CA VAL A 132 -1.49 3.93 -8.61
C VAL A 132 -0.54 3.51 -7.48
N SER A 133 0.77 3.75 -7.62
CA SER A 133 1.75 3.43 -6.58
C SER A 133 1.55 4.31 -5.35
N THR A 134 1.33 5.61 -5.55
CA THR A 134 1.01 6.55 -4.48
C THR A 134 -0.32 6.18 -3.79
N GLY A 135 -1.33 5.78 -4.57
CA GLY A 135 -2.59 5.24 -4.06
C GLY A 135 -2.41 3.95 -3.25
N TRP A 136 -1.54 3.03 -3.67
CA TRP A 136 -1.18 1.84 -2.89
C TRP A 136 -0.47 2.20 -1.59
N GLY A 137 0.45 3.17 -1.62
CA GLY A 137 1.09 3.68 -0.41
C GLY A 137 0.08 4.21 0.60
N ALA A 138 -0.84 5.07 0.15
CA ALA A 138 -1.90 5.61 0.99
C ALA A 138 -2.80 4.50 1.57
N ASN A 139 -3.24 3.56 0.72
CA ASN A 139 -4.10 2.47 1.14
C ASN A 139 -3.38 1.52 2.13
N ALA A 140 -2.14 1.13 1.84
CA ALA A 140 -1.37 0.26 2.73
C ALA A 140 -1.14 0.91 4.10
N ALA A 141 -0.78 2.18 4.14
CA ALA A 141 -0.61 2.90 5.40
C ALA A 141 -1.93 3.00 6.20
N ALA A 142 -3.08 3.20 5.53
CA ALA A 142 -4.38 3.19 6.18
C ALA A 142 -4.76 1.79 6.71
N GLN A 143 -4.51 0.73 5.93
CA GLN A 143 -4.73 -0.66 6.35
C GLN A 143 -3.83 -1.04 7.54
N LEU A 144 -2.56 -0.62 7.51
CA LEU A 144 -1.62 -0.82 8.61
C LEU A 144 -2.10 -0.10 9.88
N GLY A 145 -2.47 1.17 9.76
CA GLY A 145 -2.99 1.93 10.89
C GLY A 145 -4.22 1.30 11.52
N ALA A 146 -5.14 0.76 10.70
CA ALA A 146 -6.30 0.04 11.20
C ALA A 146 -5.90 -1.28 11.89
N LEU A 147 -5.00 -2.06 11.29
CA LEU A 147 -4.51 -3.32 11.88
C LEU A 147 -3.78 -3.09 13.21
N LEU A 148 -2.88 -2.12 13.28
CA LEU A 148 -2.16 -1.76 14.51
C LEU A 148 -3.13 -1.26 15.61
N ALA A 149 -4.15 -0.49 15.25
CA ALA A 149 -5.18 -0.05 16.19
C ALA A 149 -6.00 -1.21 16.77
N ASP A 150 -6.27 -2.26 15.99
CA ASP A 150 -6.93 -3.47 16.46
C ASP A 150 -6.08 -4.25 17.51
N HIS A 151 -4.76 -3.97 17.57
CA HIS A 151 -3.80 -4.51 18.53
C HIS A 151 -3.39 -3.50 19.63
N ASP A 152 -4.08 -2.37 19.76
CA ASP A 152 -3.75 -1.29 20.71
C ASP A 152 -2.30 -0.74 20.56
N ASP A 153 -1.73 -0.83 19.35
CA ASP A 153 -0.36 -0.41 19.03
C ASP A 153 -0.30 1.09 18.70
N GLU A 154 0.55 1.84 19.42
CA GLU A 154 0.70 3.30 19.25
C GLU A 154 1.17 3.74 17.86
N ARG A 155 1.86 2.85 17.11
CA ARG A 155 2.28 3.10 15.72
C ARG A 155 1.10 3.34 14.77
N ALA A 156 -0.10 2.95 15.15
CA ALA A 156 -1.33 3.21 14.39
C ALA A 156 -1.49 4.69 14.02
N VAL A 157 -1.11 5.60 14.92
CA VAL A 157 -1.23 7.05 14.71
C VAL A 157 -0.31 7.53 13.58
N GLU A 158 0.94 7.07 13.56
CA GLU A 158 1.91 7.43 12.53
C GLU A 158 1.49 6.84 11.17
N ALA A 159 1.06 5.59 11.14
CA ALA A 159 0.57 4.95 9.92
C ALA A 159 -0.64 5.70 9.33
N ALA A 160 -1.59 6.11 10.16
CA ALA A 160 -2.75 6.90 9.74
C ALA A 160 -2.35 8.30 9.22
N ALA A 161 -1.38 8.97 9.85
CA ALA A 161 -0.85 10.25 9.38
C ALA A 161 -0.18 10.10 8.00
N ARG A 162 0.63 9.06 7.80
CA ARG A 162 1.26 8.74 6.52
C ARG A 162 0.24 8.44 5.42
N ALA A 163 -0.83 7.70 5.76
CA ALA A 163 -1.92 7.43 4.83
C ALA A 163 -2.56 8.72 4.33
N ARG A 164 -2.79 9.68 5.22
CA ARG A 164 -3.36 10.98 4.89
C ARG A 164 -2.44 11.81 3.99
N GLU A 165 -1.15 11.91 4.33
CA GLU A 165 -0.17 12.62 3.52
C GLU A 165 -0.14 12.13 2.07
N LEU A 166 -0.10 10.82 1.86
CA LEU A 166 -0.11 10.21 0.53
C LEU A 166 -1.47 10.36 -0.17
N LEU A 167 -2.57 10.26 0.58
CA LEU A 167 -3.92 10.45 0.03
C LEU A 167 -4.13 11.87 -0.48
N GLU A 168 -3.60 12.88 0.22
CA GLU A 168 -3.69 14.29 -0.19
C GLU A 168 -3.05 14.53 -1.57
N LEU A 169 -2.00 13.80 -1.95
CA LEU A 169 -1.37 13.92 -3.27
C LEU A 169 -2.30 13.49 -4.42
N VAL A 170 -3.13 12.46 -4.21
CA VAL A 170 -4.04 11.89 -5.20
C VAL A 170 -5.50 12.35 -5.02
N PHE A 171 -5.76 13.25 -4.08
CA PHE A 171 -7.09 13.81 -3.84
C PHE A 171 -7.38 14.98 -4.81
N PRO A 172 -8.65 15.33 -5.07
CA PRO A 172 -8.97 16.53 -5.86
C PRO A 172 -8.29 17.78 -5.29
N GLY A 173 -7.46 18.42 -6.10
CA GLY A 173 -6.61 19.54 -5.70
C GLY A 173 -5.20 19.15 -5.25
N GLY A 174 -4.90 17.85 -5.12
CA GLY A 174 -3.54 17.37 -4.89
C GLY A 174 -2.68 17.38 -6.15
N VAL A 175 -1.36 17.37 -5.99
CA VAL A 175 -0.38 17.55 -7.08
C VAL A 175 -0.42 16.44 -8.14
N LEU A 176 -0.95 15.27 -7.82
CA LEU A 176 -1.10 14.15 -8.74
C LEU A 176 -2.52 14.03 -9.33
N CYS A 177 -3.35 15.07 -9.17
CA CYS A 177 -4.71 15.08 -9.65
C CYS A 177 -4.91 16.26 -10.61
N GLU A 178 -5.34 15.98 -11.82
CA GLU A 178 -5.65 17.05 -12.79
C GLU A 178 -6.83 17.92 -12.32
N ASP A 179 -6.97 19.11 -12.90
CA ASP A 179 -8.07 20.06 -12.62
C ASP A 179 -9.46 19.45 -12.75
N THR A 180 -9.59 18.40 -13.58
CA THR A 180 -10.82 17.62 -13.77
C THR A 180 -11.09 16.61 -12.67
N SER A 181 -10.23 16.53 -11.65
CA SER A 181 -10.23 15.47 -10.61
C SER A 181 -9.91 14.07 -11.13
N TYR A 182 -9.37 13.96 -12.34
CA TYR A 182 -8.92 12.72 -12.92
C TYR A 182 -7.47 12.42 -12.48
N LEU A 183 -7.18 11.13 -12.33
CA LEU A 183 -5.86 10.62 -12.02
C LEU A 183 -5.29 9.97 -13.29
N PRO A 184 -4.23 10.54 -13.88
CA PRO A 184 -3.49 9.89 -14.94
C PRO A 184 -2.69 8.70 -14.40
N GLU A 185 -2.18 7.87 -15.27
CA GLU A 185 -1.35 6.74 -14.86
C GLU A 185 -0.03 7.19 -14.24
N GLN A 186 0.62 8.16 -14.89
CA GLN A 186 1.98 8.61 -14.57
C GLN A 186 2.13 10.12 -14.68
N PHE A 187 3.19 10.61 -14.03
CA PHE A 187 3.70 11.97 -14.20
C PHE A 187 5.20 11.96 -14.47
N PHE A 188 5.63 12.91 -15.30
CA PHE A 188 7.03 13.31 -15.35
C PHE A 188 7.39 14.12 -14.09
N ASP A 189 8.68 14.28 -13.80
CA ASP A 189 9.21 15.12 -12.72
C ASP A 189 8.85 16.62 -12.88
N THR A 190 8.53 17.04 -14.10
CA THR A 190 8.01 18.38 -14.44
C THR A 190 6.54 18.60 -14.06
N GLY A 191 5.85 17.58 -13.53
CA GLY A 191 4.41 17.66 -13.27
C GLY A 191 3.53 17.43 -14.51
N GLU A 192 4.11 17.14 -15.68
CA GLU A 192 3.34 16.82 -16.88
C GLU A 192 2.76 15.39 -16.79
N PRO A 193 1.43 15.21 -16.96
CA PRO A 193 0.82 13.89 -16.96
C PRO A 193 1.21 13.09 -18.20
N ASP A 194 1.33 11.76 -18.03
CA ASP A 194 1.59 10.82 -19.13
C ASP A 194 0.71 9.58 -19.03
N SER A 195 0.52 8.92 -20.21
CA SER A 195 -0.20 7.67 -20.36
C SER A 195 -1.72 7.81 -20.19
N ALA A 196 -2.39 6.79 -19.67
CA ALA A 196 -3.86 6.75 -19.62
C ALA A 196 -4.45 7.73 -18.58
N THR A 197 -5.43 8.55 -19.03
CA THR A 197 -6.22 9.43 -18.17
C THR A 197 -7.70 9.34 -18.56
N PRO A 198 -8.62 9.03 -17.63
CA PRO A 198 -8.36 8.59 -16.24
C PRO A 198 -7.92 7.13 -16.17
N LEU A 199 -7.08 6.80 -15.18
CA LEU A 199 -6.80 5.41 -14.81
C LEU A 199 -7.74 4.98 -13.67
N GLY A 200 -8.44 3.86 -13.83
CA GLY A 200 -9.43 3.42 -12.84
C GLY A 200 -8.85 2.98 -11.50
N TRP A 201 -7.67 2.38 -11.50
CA TRP A 201 -7.04 1.82 -10.29
C TRP A 201 -6.75 2.85 -9.18
N PRO A 202 -6.07 3.98 -9.46
CA PRO A 202 -5.84 4.97 -8.41
C PRO A 202 -7.13 5.59 -7.87
N HIS A 203 -8.17 5.73 -8.71
CA HIS A 203 -9.48 6.17 -8.24
C HIS A 203 -10.13 5.16 -7.27
N ALA A 204 -10.05 3.87 -7.58
CA ALA A 204 -10.55 2.81 -6.71
C ALA A 204 -9.80 2.78 -5.37
N LEU A 205 -8.46 2.87 -5.40
CA LEU A 205 -7.63 2.92 -4.19
C LEU A 205 -7.94 4.16 -3.35
N ARG A 206 -8.09 5.34 -3.97
CA ARG A 206 -8.50 6.56 -3.27
C ARG A 206 -9.81 6.38 -2.54
N LEU A 207 -10.84 5.83 -3.20
CA LEU A 207 -12.14 5.59 -2.59
C LEU A 207 -12.07 4.58 -1.46
N ALA A 208 -11.36 3.46 -1.65
CA ALA A 208 -11.17 2.44 -0.62
C ALA A 208 -10.45 3.00 0.62
N THR A 209 -9.41 3.82 0.40
CA THR A 209 -8.67 4.46 1.48
C THR A 209 -9.54 5.44 2.26
N VAL A 210 -10.29 6.31 1.57
CA VAL A 210 -11.22 7.25 2.22
C VAL A 210 -12.27 6.51 3.04
N ALA A 211 -12.89 5.46 2.47
CA ALA A 211 -13.91 4.68 3.17
C ALA A 211 -13.36 4.04 4.45
N LEU A 212 -12.16 3.45 4.39
CA LEU A 212 -11.52 2.86 5.57
C LEU A 212 -11.19 3.90 6.64
N MET A 213 -10.63 5.04 6.22
CA MET A 213 -10.27 6.11 7.17
C MET A 213 -11.50 6.76 7.79
N ASP A 214 -12.62 6.89 7.05
CA ASP A 214 -13.89 7.40 7.57
C ASP A 214 -14.52 6.42 8.56
N GLU A 215 -14.57 5.12 8.23
CA GLU A 215 -15.04 4.05 9.10
C GLU A 215 -14.32 4.04 10.46
N ARG A 216 -13.01 4.25 10.45
CA ARG A 216 -12.15 4.29 11.65
C ARG A 216 -12.14 5.66 12.34
N GLY A 217 -12.86 6.66 11.84
CA GLY A 217 -12.91 8.01 12.39
C GLY A 217 -11.61 8.82 12.25
N VAL A 218 -10.63 8.33 11.49
CA VAL A 218 -9.29 8.94 11.35
C VAL A 218 -9.35 10.26 10.58
N LEU A 219 -10.26 10.41 9.61
CA LEU A 219 -10.44 11.65 8.85
C LEU A 219 -10.86 12.81 9.74
N TYR A 220 -11.64 12.56 10.80
CA TYR A 220 -12.17 13.59 11.71
C TYR A 220 -11.23 13.89 12.89
N ALA A 221 -10.47 12.91 13.35
CA ALA A 221 -9.55 13.10 14.48
C ALA A 221 -8.44 14.12 14.17
N ALA A 222 -7.97 14.17 12.93
CA ALA A 222 -6.92 15.08 12.50
C ALA A 222 -7.37 16.56 12.43
N HIS A 223 -8.66 16.85 12.24
CA HIS A 223 -9.17 18.23 12.33
C HIS A 223 -9.21 18.78 13.75
N LYS A 224 -9.26 17.93 14.77
CA LYS A 224 -9.22 18.37 16.18
C LYS A 224 -7.81 18.69 16.67
N ILE A 225 -6.79 18.01 16.15
CA ILE A 225 -5.38 18.23 16.54
C ILE A 225 -4.82 19.51 15.88
N ALA A 226 -5.34 19.93 14.74
CA ALA A 226 -4.92 21.14 14.04
C ALA A 226 -5.67 22.41 14.52
N ALA A 227 -6.63 22.28 15.42
CA ALA A 227 -7.46 23.38 15.93
C ALA A 227 -7.16 23.75 17.41
N ASP A 228 -6.27 23.01 18.09
CA ASP A 228 -5.70 23.28 19.41
C ASP A 228 -4.22 23.73 19.29
#